data_a992da97cef1ac0e32b6b4d72e1e23cb
#
_entry.id   a992da97cef1ac0e32b6b4d72e1e23cb
#
_cell.length_a   1.000
_cell.length_b   1.000
_cell.length_c   1.000
_cell.angle_alpha   90.00
_cell.angle_beta   90.00
_cell.angle_gamma   90.00
#
_symmetry.space_group_name_H-M   'P 1'
#
loop_
_entity.id
_entity.type
_entity.pdbx_description
1 polymer ?
#
loop_
_entity_poly.entity_id
_entity_poly.type
_entity_poly.pdbx_seq_one_letter_code
_entity_poly.pdbx_strand_id
1 'polypeptide(L)'
;MFAAVRQARDMGAVAVGATIYFGSSESGRQIVEVSQAFQAAHEMGMATVLWCYLRNPAFKQDLDYHVSADLTGQANHLGVTLQADIIKQKLPENNGGYLALNSKENPYGKTDKRMYSELATEHPIDLARYQVANCYMGRAGLINSGGASGENDLHDAVRTAVINKRAGGMGLISGRKAFQKPMADGVALLNAIQDVYLAADITPA
;
A
#
# COMPACT_ATOMS: atom_id res chain seq x y z
N MET A 1 -1.59 -20.20 7.94
CA MET A 1 -1.12 -19.28 9.03
C MET A 1 -0.02 -19.99 9.79
N PHE A 2 1.13 -19.33 10.04
CA PHE A 2 2.28 -19.94 10.75
C PHE A 2 2.25 -19.71 12.26
N ALA A 3 1.53 -18.68 12.72
CA ALA A 3 1.36 -18.35 14.13
C ALA A 3 -0.07 -17.89 14.41
N ALA A 4 -0.55 -18.13 15.60
CA ALA A 4 -1.85 -17.63 16.02
C ALA A 4 -1.76 -16.17 16.45
N VAL A 5 -2.79 -15.38 16.17
CA VAL A 5 -2.88 -13.96 16.61
C VAL A 5 -2.73 -13.84 18.13
N ARG A 6 -3.33 -14.78 18.89
CA ARG A 6 -3.19 -14.83 20.35
C ARG A 6 -1.73 -14.95 20.80
N GLN A 7 -0.92 -15.79 20.14
CA GLN A 7 0.50 -15.93 20.47
C GLN A 7 1.25 -14.61 20.25
N ALA A 8 0.95 -13.89 19.16
CA ALA A 8 1.55 -12.58 18.92
C ALA A 8 1.20 -11.58 20.03
N ARG A 9 -0.07 -11.55 20.46
CA ARG A 9 -0.52 -10.71 21.58
C ARG A 9 0.19 -11.08 22.89
N ASP A 10 0.28 -12.37 23.20
CA ASP A 10 0.93 -12.85 24.43
C ASP A 10 2.42 -12.52 24.47
N MET A 11 3.06 -12.35 23.31
CA MET A 11 4.43 -11.85 23.15
C MET A 11 4.55 -10.31 23.23
N GLY A 12 3.45 -9.59 23.43
CA GLY A 12 3.43 -8.14 23.55
C GLY A 12 3.20 -7.37 22.23
N ALA A 13 2.83 -8.05 21.13
CA ALA A 13 2.51 -7.36 19.88
C ALA A 13 1.21 -6.54 20.04
N VAL A 14 1.24 -5.30 19.54
CA VAL A 14 0.08 -4.40 19.52
C VAL A 14 -0.61 -4.36 18.16
N ALA A 15 0.01 -4.97 17.15
CA ALA A 15 -0.53 -5.09 15.79
C ALA A 15 -0.09 -6.41 15.15
N VAL A 16 -0.87 -6.87 14.17
CA VAL A 16 -0.50 -7.99 13.31
C VAL A 16 -0.55 -7.57 11.84
N GLY A 17 0.31 -8.16 11.02
CA GLY A 17 0.36 -7.90 9.60
C GLY A 17 0.10 -9.15 8.77
N ALA A 18 -0.48 -8.94 7.58
CA ALA A 18 -0.71 -10.01 6.60
C ALA A 18 -0.46 -9.50 5.18
N THR A 19 -0.33 -10.41 4.23
CA THR A 19 -0.24 -10.10 2.80
C THR A 19 -1.33 -10.83 2.05
N ILE A 20 -2.02 -10.12 1.18
CA ILE A 20 -2.88 -10.71 0.16
C ILE A 20 -2.34 -10.34 -1.22
N TYR A 21 -2.23 -11.35 -2.08
CA TYR A 21 -1.89 -11.19 -3.48
C TYR A 21 -3.19 -11.22 -4.31
N PHE A 22 -3.87 -10.07 -4.37
CA PHE A 22 -5.13 -9.93 -5.11
C PHE A 22 -4.93 -10.22 -6.60
N GLY A 23 -5.81 -11.04 -7.16
CA GLY A 23 -5.75 -11.50 -8.55
C GLY A 23 -4.88 -12.74 -8.78
N SER A 24 -4.23 -13.29 -7.74
CA SER A 24 -3.55 -14.59 -7.82
C SER A 24 -4.54 -15.75 -7.64
N SER A 25 -4.13 -16.97 -8.00
CA SER A 25 -4.89 -18.21 -7.72
C SER A 25 -5.18 -18.41 -6.23
N GLU A 26 -4.37 -17.83 -5.35
CA GLU A 26 -4.49 -17.95 -3.90
C GLU A 26 -5.35 -16.86 -3.26
N SER A 27 -5.78 -15.84 -4.01
CA SER A 27 -6.49 -14.67 -3.46
C SER A 27 -7.68 -15.06 -2.60
N GLY A 28 -8.52 -15.97 -3.08
CA GLY A 28 -9.74 -16.38 -2.37
C GLY A 28 -9.43 -16.99 -1.00
N ARG A 29 -8.44 -17.89 -0.94
CA ARG A 29 -8.00 -18.51 0.31
C ARG A 29 -7.37 -17.46 1.25
N GLN A 30 -6.50 -16.61 0.73
CA GLN A 30 -5.84 -15.55 1.51
C GLN A 30 -6.84 -14.55 2.09
N ILE A 31 -7.87 -14.17 1.34
CA ILE A 31 -8.94 -13.28 1.80
C ILE A 31 -9.65 -13.89 3.03
N VAL A 32 -10.03 -15.16 2.97
CA VAL A 32 -10.71 -15.84 4.10
C VAL A 32 -9.81 -15.93 5.32
N GLU A 33 -8.56 -16.40 5.16
CA GLU A 33 -7.62 -16.56 6.28
C GLU A 33 -7.27 -15.21 6.94
N VAL A 34 -7.06 -14.18 6.15
CA VAL A 34 -6.72 -12.83 6.66
C VAL A 34 -7.91 -12.19 7.35
N SER A 35 -9.13 -12.33 6.78
CA SER A 35 -10.36 -11.82 7.41
C SER A 35 -10.57 -12.42 8.81
N GLN A 36 -10.40 -13.73 8.95
CA GLN A 36 -10.51 -14.41 10.24
C GLN A 36 -9.41 -13.96 11.22
N ALA A 37 -8.17 -13.80 10.75
CA ALA A 37 -7.06 -13.34 11.57
C ALA A 37 -7.27 -11.89 12.05
N PHE A 38 -7.78 -11.01 11.18
CA PHE A 38 -8.04 -9.61 11.53
C PHE A 38 -9.21 -9.47 12.49
N GLN A 39 -10.28 -10.25 12.31
CA GLN A 39 -11.34 -10.32 13.30
C GLN A 39 -10.79 -10.72 14.69
N ALA A 40 -9.99 -11.78 14.76
CA ALA A 40 -9.39 -12.21 16.02
C ALA A 40 -8.44 -11.17 16.62
N ALA A 41 -7.74 -10.40 15.80
CA ALA A 41 -6.89 -9.31 16.24
C ALA A 41 -7.71 -8.17 16.88
N HIS A 42 -8.77 -7.74 16.23
CA HIS A 42 -9.67 -6.70 16.74
C HIS A 42 -10.37 -7.13 18.04
N GLU A 43 -10.81 -8.38 18.15
CA GLU A 43 -11.37 -8.93 19.40
C GLU A 43 -10.39 -8.87 20.56
N MET A 44 -9.07 -8.85 20.28
CA MET A 44 -8.01 -8.73 21.29
C MET A 44 -7.47 -7.30 21.43
N GLY A 45 -8.06 -6.31 20.76
CA GLY A 45 -7.63 -4.91 20.81
C GLY A 45 -6.32 -4.63 20.06
N MET A 46 -5.97 -5.44 19.05
CA MET A 46 -4.76 -5.26 18.25
C MET A 46 -5.10 -4.57 16.92
N ALA A 47 -4.22 -3.72 16.44
CA ALA A 47 -4.32 -3.13 15.10
C ALA A 47 -3.93 -4.14 14.00
N THR A 48 -4.42 -3.88 12.79
CA THR A 48 -4.19 -4.75 11.62
C THR A 48 -3.53 -3.98 10.47
N VAL A 49 -2.51 -4.58 9.86
CA VAL A 49 -1.77 -4.00 8.72
C VAL A 49 -1.82 -4.96 7.54
N LEU A 50 -2.33 -4.53 6.40
CA LEU A 50 -2.44 -5.37 5.21
C LEU A 50 -1.56 -4.88 4.07
N TRP A 51 -0.70 -5.76 3.57
CA TRP A 51 -0.02 -5.61 2.28
C TRP A 51 -0.99 -5.96 1.15
N CYS A 52 -1.56 -4.95 0.51
CA CYS A 52 -2.54 -5.10 -0.58
C CYS A 52 -1.83 -5.20 -1.93
N TYR A 53 -1.16 -6.31 -2.20
CA TYR A 53 -0.46 -6.47 -3.46
C TYR A 53 -1.35 -7.07 -4.55
N LEU A 54 -1.23 -6.54 -5.74
CA LEU A 54 -1.75 -7.19 -6.94
C LEU A 54 -0.79 -8.28 -7.41
N ARG A 55 -1.31 -9.41 -7.86
CA ARG A 55 -0.53 -10.51 -8.39
C ARG A 55 -1.33 -11.30 -9.40
N ASN A 56 -1.23 -10.92 -10.66
CA ASN A 56 -1.81 -11.65 -11.77
C ASN A 56 -0.80 -11.64 -12.93
N PRO A 57 -0.41 -12.80 -13.49
CA PRO A 57 0.55 -12.84 -14.59
C PRO A 57 0.16 -11.97 -15.78
N ALA A 58 -1.14 -11.84 -16.08
CA ALA A 58 -1.64 -11.02 -17.17
C ALA A 58 -1.46 -9.50 -16.95
N PHE A 59 -1.18 -9.07 -15.72
CA PHE A 59 -0.97 -7.65 -15.40
C PHE A 59 0.46 -7.18 -15.66
N LYS A 60 1.36 -8.05 -16.06
CA LYS A 60 2.69 -7.69 -16.49
C LYS A 60 2.86 -7.97 -17.98
N GLN A 61 2.86 -6.92 -18.76
CA GLN A 61 3.06 -6.93 -20.20
C GLN A 61 4.27 -6.03 -20.53
N ASP A 62 4.18 -5.16 -21.51
CA ASP A 62 5.19 -4.12 -21.79
C ASP A 62 5.32 -3.15 -20.62
N LEU A 63 4.20 -2.88 -19.92
CA LEU A 63 4.14 -2.13 -18.68
C LEU A 63 3.76 -3.04 -17.51
N ASP A 64 4.08 -2.61 -16.29
CA ASP A 64 3.69 -3.30 -15.05
C ASP A 64 2.39 -2.69 -14.48
N TYR A 65 1.25 -3.24 -14.86
CA TYR A 65 -0.06 -2.78 -14.39
C TYR A 65 -0.35 -3.12 -12.91
N HIS A 66 0.50 -3.89 -12.24
CA HIS A 66 0.38 -4.12 -10.78
C HIS A 66 0.57 -2.83 -9.95
N VAL A 67 1.02 -1.75 -10.55
CA VAL A 67 1.16 -0.43 -9.92
C VAL A 67 0.18 0.61 -10.47
N SER A 68 -0.76 0.21 -11.32
CA SER A 68 -1.78 1.13 -11.85
C SER A 68 -2.62 1.73 -10.74
N ALA A 69 -2.91 3.03 -10.83
CA ALA A 69 -3.62 3.75 -9.78
C ALA A 69 -5.04 3.20 -9.54
N ASP A 70 -5.79 2.87 -10.59
CA ASP A 70 -7.13 2.29 -10.51
C ASP A 70 -7.13 0.90 -9.84
N LEU A 71 -6.22 0.02 -10.27
CA LEU A 71 -6.10 -1.34 -9.73
C LEU A 71 -5.61 -1.35 -8.28
N THR A 72 -4.61 -0.51 -7.95
CA THR A 72 -4.11 -0.40 -6.57
C THR A 72 -5.13 0.25 -5.65
N GLY A 73 -5.92 1.22 -6.15
CA GLY A 73 -7.07 1.77 -5.43
C GLY A 73 -8.12 0.70 -5.12
N GLN A 74 -8.47 -0.13 -6.08
CA GLN A 74 -9.38 -1.27 -5.86
C GLN A 74 -8.83 -2.24 -4.82
N ALA A 75 -7.55 -2.58 -4.88
CA ALA A 75 -6.91 -3.46 -3.90
C ALA A 75 -6.95 -2.85 -2.50
N ASN A 76 -6.72 -1.54 -2.36
CA ASN A 76 -6.81 -0.84 -1.08
C ASN A 76 -8.24 -0.91 -0.52
N HIS A 77 -9.25 -0.66 -1.35
CA HIS A 77 -10.65 -0.74 -0.95
C HIS A 77 -11.03 -2.16 -0.46
N LEU A 78 -10.58 -3.19 -1.15
CA LEU A 78 -10.76 -4.57 -0.69
C LEU A 78 -10.08 -4.80 0.66
N GLY A 79 -8.85 -4.30 0.85
CA GLY A 79 -8.13 -4.42 2.11
C GLY A 79 -8.85 -3.79 3.29
N VAL A 80 -9.42 -2.60 3.10
CA VAL A 80 -10.21 -1.93 4.14
C VAL A 80 -11.52 -2.66 4.41
N THR A 81 -12.16 -3.21 3.37
CA THR A 81 -13.36 -4.06 3.53
C THR A 81 -13.08 -5.31 4.37
N LEU A 82 -11.84 -5.81 4.35
CA LEU A 82 -11.36 -6.91 5.20
C LEU A 82 -10.92 -6.45 6.60
N GLN A 83 -11.26 -5.22 7.00
CA GLN A 83 -10.98 -4.63 8.30
C GLN A 83 -9.48 -4.38 8.57
N ALA A 84 -8.72 -4.05 7.54
CA ALA A 84 -7.37 -3.52 7.76
C ALA A 84 -7.42 -2.07 8.27
N ASP A 85 -6.76 -1.79 9.39
CA ASP A 85 -6.60 -0.42 9.93
C ASP A 85 -5.58 0.37 9.13
N ILE A 86 -4.55 -0.31 8.64
CA ILE A 86 -3.48 0.28 7.83
C ILE A 86 -3.28 -0.55 6.56
N ILE A 87 -3.35 0.12 5.44
CA ILE A 87 -3.05 -0.44 4.12
C ILE A 87 -1.60 -0.11 3.73
N LYS A 88 -0.85 -1.13 3.34
CA LYS A 88 0.45 -0.96 2.70
C LYS A 88 0.32 -1.20 1.21
N GLN A 89 0.75 -0.20 0.41
CA GLN A 89 0.68 -0.26 -1.04
C GLN A 89 1.97 0.28 -1.69
N LYS A 90 2.23 -0.06 -2.94
CA LYS A 90 3.25 0.60 -3.77
C LYS A 90 2.77 1.99 -4.17
N LEU A 91 3.70 2.92 -4.46
CA LEU A 91 3.32 4.15 -5.15
C LEU A 91 2.66 3.82 -6.48
N PRO A 92 1.56 4.49 -6.84
CA PRO A 92 0.82 4.22 -8.06
C PRO A 92 1.41 4.93 -9.28
N GLU A 93 1.10 4.38 -10.45
CA GLU A 93 1.40 4.94 -11.76
C GLU A 93 0.11 5.15 -12.56
N ASN A 94 0.10 6.17 -13.42
CA ASN A 94 -0.98 6.38 -14.38
C ASN A 94 -0.63 5.69 -15.71
N ASN A 95 -0.78 4.38 -15.77
CA ASN A 95 -0.37 3.55 -16.91
C ASN A 95 -1.54 2.80 -17.59
N GLY A 96 -2.77 3.18 -17.27
CA GLY A 96 -3.98 2.70 -17.95
C GLY A 96 -4.78 1.63 -17.21
N GLY A 97 -4.18 0.79 -16.38
CA GLY A 97 -4.88 -0.19 -15.55
C GLY A 97 -5.98 -0.97 -16.26
N TYR A 98 -7.24 -0.84 -15.82
CA TYR A 98 -8.40 -1.47 -16.46
C TYR A 98 -8.58 -1.09 -17.93
N LEU A 99 -8.23 0.14 -18.32
CA LEU A 99 -8.36 0.57 -19.71
C LEU A 99 -7.44 -0.22 -20.65
N ALA A 100 -6.25 -0.59 -20.16
CA ALA A 100 -5.27 -1.34 -20.94
C ALA A 100 -5.48 -2.85 -20.88
N LEU A 101 -5.94 -3.38 -19.74
CA LEU A 101 -6.01 -4.81 -19.48
C LEU A 101 -7.29 -5.48 -19.97
N ASN A 102 -8.41 -4.74 -19.99
CA ASN A 102 -9.68 -5.33 -20.37
C ASN A 102 -9.75 -5.70 -21.85
N SER A 103 -10.17 -6.91 -22.12
CA SER A 103 -10.62 -7.36 -23.44
C SER A 103 -12.00 -8.00 -23.35
N LYS A 104 -12.56 -8.40 -24.50
CA LYS A 104 -13.84 -9.14 -24.50
C LYS A 104 -13.70 -10.52 -23.85
N GLU A 105 -12.54 -11.13 -23.99
CA GLU A 105 -12.21 -12.46 -23.48
C GLU A 105 -11.82 -12.42 -22.00
N ASN A 106 -11.22 -11.31 -21.53
CA ASN A 106 -10.72 -11.15 -20.18
C ASN A 106 -11.19 -9.83 -19.55
N PRO A 107 -12.45 -9.76 -19.09
CA PRO A 107 -12.98 -8.58 -18.44
C PRO A 107 -12.56 -8.56 -16.96
N TYR A 108 -11.47 -7.86 -16.64
CA TYR A 108 -10.99 -7.73 -15.25
C TYR A 108 -11.81 -6.78 -14.38
N GLY A 109 -12.63 -5.95 -14.99
CA GLY A 109 -13.47 -4.97 -14.29
C GLY A 109 -13.36 -3.57 -14.87
N LYS A 110 -13.98 -2.63 -14.19
CA LYS A 110 -13.97 -1.21 -14.58
C LYS A 110 -14.11 -0.33 -13.36
N THR A 111 -13.67 0.91 -13.49
CA THR A 111 -13.93 1.98 -12.51
C THR A 111 -14.65 3.14 -13.19
N ASP A 112 -15.12 4.12 -12.41
CA ASP A 112 -15.76 5.32 -12.94
C ASP A 112 -14.78 6.09 -13.82
N LYS A 113 -15.25 6.61 -14.97
CA LYS A 113 -14.41 7.35 -15.91
C LYS A 113 -13.79 8.60 -15.31
N ARG A 114 -14.42 9.20 -14.30
CA ARG A 114 -13.88 10.35 -13.57
C ARG A 114 -12.55 10.06 -12.87
N MET A 115 -12.26 8.79 -12.55
CA MET A 115 -10.94 8.39 -12.06
C MET A 115 -9.82 8.91 -12.97
N TYR A 116 -10.02 8.80 -14.29
CA TYR A 116 -9.01 9.16 -15.30
C TYR A 116 -9.05 10.63 -15.73
N SER A 117 -10.17 11.32 -15.55
CA SER A 117 -10.38 12.70 -16.02
C SER A 117 -10.41 13.75 -14.92
N GLU A 118 -10.73 13.36 -13.67
CA GLU A 118 -11.00 14.30 -12.58
C GLU A 118 -10.30 13.94 -11.27
N LEU A 119 -10.16 12.64 -10.95
CA LEU A 119 -9.71 12.17 -9.64
C LEU A 119 -8.22 11.81 -9.59
N ALA A 120 -7.57 11.70 -10.73
CA ALA A 120 -6.14 11.45 -10.84
C ALA A 120 -5.54 12.25 -12.00
N THR A 121 -4.30 12.65 -11.84
CA THR A 121 -3.48 13.30 -12.88
C THR A 121 -2.18 12.50 -13.06
N GLU A 122 -1.23 13.01 -13.83
CA GLU A 122 0.13 12.45 -13.90
C GLU A 122 0.96 12.78 -12.64
N HIS A 123 0.44 13.63 -11.75
CA HIS A 123 1.20 14.05 -10.58
C HIS A 123 1.15 12.97 -9.48
N PRO A 124 2.29 12.55 -8.93
CA PRO A 124 2.35 11.41 -8.00
C PRO A 124 1.57 11.63 -6.69
N ILE A 125 1.39 12.89 -6.26
CA ILE A 125 0.57 13.21 -5.07
C ILE A 125 -0.91 12.92 -5.36
N ASP A 126 -1.43 13.27 -6.54
CA ASP A 126 -2.82 13.03 -6.89
C ASP A 126 -3.10 11.53 -7.05
N LEU A 127 -2.17 10.80 -7.68
CA LEU A 127 -2.25 9.35 -7.79
C LEU A 127 -2.26 8.66 -6.40
N ALA A 128 -1.37 9.09 -5.50
CA ALA A 128 -1.34 8.57 -4.12
C ALA A 128 -2.58 8.99 -3.33
N ARG A 129 -3.12 10.19 -3.56
CA ARG A 129 -4.39 10.64 -2.97
C ARG A 129 -5.56 9.78 -3.40
N TYR A 130 -5.60 9.35 -4.66
CA TYR A 130 -6.60 8.39 -5.11
C TYR A 130 -6.52 7.08 -4.32
N GLN A 131 -5.32 6.59 -4.01
CA GLN A 131 -5.15 5.45 -3.10
C GLN A 131 -5.67 5.73 -1.69
N VAL A 132 -5.42 6.92 -1.12
CA VAL A 132 -5.95 7.34 0.19
C VAL A 132 -7.47 7.40 0.16
N ALA A 133 -8.06 7.94 -0.90
CA ALA A 133 -9.52 7.99 -1.05
C ALA A 133 -10.15 6.58 -1.01
N ASN A 134 -9.46 5.59 -1.58
CA ASN A 134 -9.90 4.18 -1.53
C ASN A 134 -9.65 3.50 -0.18
N CYS A 135 -9.01 4.17 0.78
CA CYS A 135 -8.91 3.75 2.18
C CYS A 135 -10.02 4.39 3.04
N TYR A 136 -11.27 4.30 2.61
CA TYR A 136 -12.45 4.96 3.21
C TYR A 136 -12.21 6.46 3.44
N MET A 137 -11.76 7.16 2.39
CA MET A 137 -11.45 8.60 2.45
C MET A 137 -10.40 8.94 3.52
N GLY A 138 -9.39 8.08 3.69
CA GLY A 138 -8.32 8.27 4.66
C GLY A 138 -8.66 7.87 6.10
N ARG A 139 -9.80 7.23 6.34
CA ARG A 139 -10.17 6.70 7.68
C ARG A 139 -9.37 5.45 8.05
N ALA A 140 -8.99 4.63 7.07
CA ALA A 140 -7.93 3.65 7.24
C ALA A 140 -6.62 4.27 6.75
N GLY A 141 -5.52 4.00 7.46
CA GLY A 141 -4.22 4.59 7.14
C GLY A 141 -3.63 4.01 5.84
N LEU A 142 -2.93 4.85 5.07
CA LEU A 142 -2.13 4.38 3.92
C LEU A 142 -0.64 4.59 4.22
N ILE A 143 0.14 3.51 4.12
CA ILE A 143 1.59 3.57 4.06
C ILE A 143 2.08 3.09 2.70
N ASN A 144 3.04 3.80 2.11
CA ASN A 144 3.65 3.35 0.87
C ASN A 144 4.97 2.61 1.12
N SER A 145 5.36 1.75 0.18
CA SER A 145 6.67 1.10 0.23
C SER A 145 7.75 2.00 -0.34
N GLY A 146 8.94 1.95 0.26
CA GLY A 146 10.10 2.73 -0.18
C GLY A 146 10.69 2.32 -1.55
N GLY A 147 10.10 1.33 -2.24
CA GLY A 147 10.58 0.88 -3.54
C GLY A 147 11.85 0.01 -3.48
N ALA A 148 12.39 -0.32 -4.64
CA ALA A 148 13.69 -1.00 -4.76
C ALA A 148 14.83 -0.02 -4.45
N SER A 149 16.00 -0.54 -4.06
CA SER A 149 17.22 0.26 -3.91
C SER A 149 17.70 0.76 -5.26
N GLY A 150 18.16 2.00 -5.30
CA GLY A 150 18.66 2.72 -6.47
C GLY A 150 19.99 3.43 -6.17
N GLU A 151 20.36 4.39 -7.02
CA GLU A 151 21.59 5.15 -6.87
C GLU A 151 21.54 6.12 -5.68
N ASN A 152 20.37 6.68 -5.37
CA ASN A 152 20.20 7.64 -4.28
C ASN A 152 19.00 7.28 -3.38
N ASP A 153 19.17 6.23 -2.58
CA ASP A 153 18.11 5.69 -1.72
C ASP A 153 17.56 6.70 -0.70
N LEU A 154 18.42 7.62 -0.19
CA LEU A 154 17.98 8.64 0.76
C LEU A 154 17.01 9.63 0.10
N HIS A 155 17.41 10.19 -1.05
CA HIS A 155 16.56 11.12 -1.81
C HIS A 155 15.22 10.44 -2.21
N ASP A 156 15.27 9.21 -2.71
CA ASP A 156 14.09 8.47 -3.13
C ASP A 156 13.15 8.17 -1.97
N ALA A 157 13.70 7.84 -0.80
CA ALA A 157 12.91 7.58 0.39
C ALA A 157 12.22 8.86 0.90
N VAL A 158 12.96 9.97 0.99
CA VAL A 158 12.42 11.29 1.38
C VAL A 158 11.35 11.74 0.39
N ARG A 159 11.62 11.67 -0.93
CA ARG A 159 10.65 12.01 -1.97
C ARG A 159 9.37 11.18 -1.83
N THR A 160 9.48 9.87 -1.63
CA THR A 160 8.33 8.98 -1.44
C THR A 160 7.54 9.34 -0.17
N ALA A 161 8.23 9.66 0.94
CA ALA A 161 7.60 10.08 2.18
C ALA A 161 6.81 11.39 2.01
N VAL A 162 7.40 12.37 1.30
CA VAL A 162 6.74 13.65 0.98
C VAL A 162 5.49 13.42 0.12
N ILE A 163 5.58 12.61 -0.94
CA ILE A 163 4.43 12.26 -1.80
C ILE A 163 3.32 11.64 -0.95
N ASN A 164 3.64 10.63 -0.14
CA ASN A 164 2.66 9.96 0.72
C ASN A 164 2.00 10.95 1.70
N LYS A 165 2.80 11.72 2.45
CA LYS A 165 2.26 12.67 3.44
C LYS A 165 1.39 13.74 2.79
N ARG A 166 1.84 14.34 1.69
CA ARG A 166 1.06 15.35 0.95
C ARG A 166 -0.21 14.80 0.32
N ALA A 167 -0.23 13.52 0.00
CA ALA A 167 -1.43 12.82 -0.46
C ALA A 167 -2.44 12.53 0.67
N GLY A 168 -2.06 12.68 1.94
CA GLY A 168 -2.87 12.32 3.10
C GLY A 168 -2.56 10.93 3.64
N GLY A 169 -1.47 10.29 3.22
CA GLY A 169 -0.98 9.06 3.80
C GLY A 169 -0.30 9.28 5.15
N MET A 170 -0.10 8.21 5.91
CA MET A 170 0.37 8.27 7.29
C MET A 170 1.77 7.70 7.52
N GLY A 171 2.43 7.16 6.50
CA GLY A 171 3.72 6.55 6.71
C GLY A 171 4.39 5.97 5.48
N LEU A 172 5.66 5.65 5.65
CA LEU A 172 6.48 4.92 4.70
C LEU A 172 7.09 3.70 5.40
N ILE A 173 6.98 2.53 4.75
CA ILE A 173 7.66 1.33 5.21
C ILE A 173 8.92 1.11 4.38
N SER A 174 10.08 1.10 5.02
CA SER A 174 11.37 0.84 4.42
C SER A 174 11.94 -0.47 4.96
N GLY A 175 12.41 -1.33 4.08
CA GLY A 175 13.04 -2.59 4.42
C GLY A 175 14.49 -2.62 3.93
N ARG A 176 14.73 -3.27 2.79
CA ARG A 176 16.07 -3.48 2.24
C ARG A 176 16.91 -2.21 2.11
N LYS A 177 16.30 -1.08 1.75
CA LYS A 177 16.98 0.23 1.67
C LYS A 177 17.63 0.64 2.99
N ALA A 178 17.06 0.24 4.13
CA ALA A 178 17.63 0.53 5.46
C ALA A 178 18.52 -0.63 5.95
N PHE A 179 18.03 -1.89 5.89
CA PHE A 179 18.67 -3.01 6.58
C PHE A 179 19.82 -3.66 5.80
N GLN A 180 19.96 -3.38 4.50
CA GLN A 180 21.09 -3.86 3.68
C GLN A 180 22.25 -2.86 3.59
N LYS A 181 22.22 -1.80 4.41
CA LYS A 181 23.26 -0.77 4.49
C LYS A 181 24.03 -0.87 5.81
N PRO A 182 25.19 -0.20 5.90
CA PRO A 182 25.81 0.04 7.21
C PRO A 182 24.81 0.65 8.19
N MET A 183 24.90 0.30 9.47
CA MET A 183 23.94 0.71 10.50
C MET A 183 23.70 2.23 10.50
N ALA A 184 24.78 3.03 10.43
CA ALA A 184 24.68 4.49 10.44
C ALA A 184 23.85 5.03 9.26
N ASP A 185 24.04 4.49 8.06
CA ASP A 185 23.33 4.91 6.87
C ASP A 185 21.85 4.49 6.92
N GLY A 186 21.58 3.28 7.42
CA GLY A 186 20.22 2.79 7.63
C GLY A 186 19.46 3.65 8.64
N VAL A 187 20.08 4.01 9.76
CA VAL A 187 19.52 4.91 10.78
C VAL A 187 19.29 6.31 10.20
N ALA A 188 20.26 6.88 9.47
CA ALA A 188 20.12 8.18 8.85
C ALA A 188 18.95 8.22 7.86
N LEU A 189 18.76 7.16 7.04
CA LEU A 189 17.64 7.05 6.12
C LEU A 189 16.30 6.99 6.86
N LEU A 190 16.20 6.21 7.93
CA LEU A 190 14.96 6.11 8.72
C LEU A 190 14.64 7.42 9.43
N ASN A 191 15.63 8.11 9.99
CA ASN A 191 15.44 9.42 10.61
C ASN A 191 14.96 10.45 9.60
N ALA A 192 15.56 10.51 8.40
CA ALA A 192 15.13 11.43 7.35
C ALA A 192 13.66 11.19 6.92
N ILE A 193 13.21 9.93 6.88
CA ILE A 193 11.80 9.61 6.65
C ILE A 193 10.94 10.13 7.81
N GLN A 194 11.34 9.90 9.06
CA GLN A 194 10.61 10.37 10.25
C GLN A 194 10.50 11.89 10.26
N ASP A 195 11.58 12.61 9.92
CA ASP A 195 11.59 14.07 9.85
C ASP A 195 10.53 14.61 8.90
N VAL A 196 10.31 13.95 7.75
CA VAL A 196 9.21 14.32 6.83
C VAL A 196 7.86 14.24 7.54
N TYR A 197 7.59 13.16 8.28
CA TYR A 197 6.28 12.99 8.94
C TYR A 197 6.12 13.88 10.16
N LEU A 198 7.19 14.24 10.84
CA LEU A 198 7.20 15.16 11.99
C LEU A 198 7.15 16.64 11.57
N ALA A 199 7.59 17.00 10.35
CA ALA A 199 7.59 18.37 9.85
C ALA A 199 6.17 18.94 9.76
N ALA A 200 5.87 19.98 10.51
CA ALA A 200 4.54 20.58 10.58
C ALA A 200 4.17 21.38 9.31
N ASP A 201 5.15 21.83 8.57
CA ASP A 201 5.00 22.59 7.31
C ASP A 201 4.73 21.71 6.09
N ILE A 202 4.98 20.41 6.17
CA ILE A 202 4.59 19.44 5.15
C ILE A 202 3.17 18.96 5.43
N THR A 203 2.18 19.64 4.85
CA THR A 203 0.76 19.35 5.01
C THR A 203 0.17 18.63 3.80
N PRO A 204 -0.97 17.93 3.92
CA PRO A 204 -1.74 17.47 2.76
C PRO A 204 -2.05 18.63 1.80
N ALA A 205 -1.90 18.39 0.50
CA ALA A 205 -2.11 19.40 -0.53
C ALA A 205 -3.58 19.51 -0.92
#